data_2c456a9a7c9413a7680424f8b3f30d7b
#
_entry.id   2c456a9a7c9413a7680424f8b3f30d7b
#
_cell.length_a   1.000
_cell.length_b   1.000
_cell.length_c   1.000
_cell.angle_alpha   90.00
_cell.angle_beta   90.00
_cell.angle_gamma   90.00
#
_symmetry.space_group_name_H-M   'P 1'
#
loop_
_entity.id
_entity.type
_entity.pdbx_description
1 polymer ?
#
loop_
_entity_poly.entity_id
_entity_poly.type
_entity_poly.pdbx_seq_one_letter_code
_entity_poly.pdbx_strand_id
1 'polypeptide(L)'
;GIDLGTTNSAIAKMENGESVIKKKKNLMDTLPSCVYFSKNKKGERALRIGMKAKDSVYSDAITALSKNEHPKECGYLEFKREMGSDKKYSNENMPKESYSPEELSAEVLKELKSLINDETVNSVVITVPAMFTAIQKDATMKAARIAGFKQCELLQEPIAACMAYGLSSEKKDGKWLVFD
;
A
#
# COMPACT_ATOMS: atom_id res chain seq x y z
N GLY A 1 10.29 -5.82 -5.66
CA GLY A 1 9.47 -4.72 -6.21
C GLY A 1 8.14 -4.63 -5.51
N ILE A 2 7.66 -3.43 -5.31
CA ILE A 2 6.33 -3.17 -4.74
C ILE A 2 5.56 -2.26 -5.71
N ASP A 3 4.35 -2.67 -6.03
CA ASP A 3 3.31 -1.79 -6.55
C ASP A 3 2.48 -1.30 -5.37
N LEU A 4 2.66 -0.02 -5.00
CA LEU A 4 1.91 0.62 -3.93
C LEU A 4 0.72 1.37 -4.56
N GLY A 5 -0.36 0.65 -4.86
CA GLY A 5 -1.53 1.23 -5.53
C GLY A 5 -2.47 1.99 -4.59
N THR A 6 -3.32 2.84 -5.16
CA THR A 6 -4.36 3.59 -4.41
C THR A 6 -5.39 2.65 -3.78
N THR A 7 -5.80 1.62 -4.52
CA THR A 7 -6.85 0.67 -4.09
C THR A 7 -6.26 -0.66 -3.66
N ASN A 8 -5.29 -1.18 -4.40
CA ASN A 8 -4.64 -2.46 -4.15
C ASN A 8 -3.14 -2.31 -4.31
N SER A 9 -2.38 -3.08 -3.56
CA SER A 9 -0.93 -3.12 -3.60
C SER A 9 -0.43 -4.55 -3.76
N ALA A 10 0.75 -4.72 -4.35
CA ALA A 10 1.38 -6.02 -4.54
C ALA A 10 2.88 -5.97 -4.24
N ILE A 11 3.46 -7.12 -3.92
CA ILE A 11 4.90 -7.27 -3.74
C ILE A 11 5.40 -8.50 -4.49
N ALA A 12 6.53 -8.35 -5.17
CA ALA A 12 7.23 -9.43 -5.83
C ALA A 12 8.69 -9.48 -5.40
N LYS A 13 9.26 -10.68 -5.37
CA LYS A 13 10.67 -10.95 -5.13
C LYS A 13 11.25 -11.72 -6.31
N MET A 14 12.49 -11.42 -6.66
CA MET A 14 13.24 -12.23 -7.63
C MET A 14 13.64 -13.56 -6.97
N GLU A 15 13.28 -14.66 -7.61
CA GLU A 15 13.62 -16.02 -7.19
C GLU A 15 14.09 -16.79 -8.43
N ASN A 16 15.32 -17.30 -8.40
CA ASN A 16 15.93 -18.04 -9.51
C ASN A 16 15.88 -17.31 -10.87
N GLY A 17 15.98 -15.98 -10.84
CA GLY A 17 15.95 -15.16 -12.06
C GLY A 17 14.55 -14.75 -12.54
N GLU A 18 13.51 -15.20 -11.86
CA GLU A 18 12.11 -14.87 -12.18
C GLU A 18 11.45 -14.00 -11.12
N SER A 19 10.54 -13.13 -11.53
CA SER A 19 9.74 -12.31 -10.62
C SER A 19 8.57 -13.12 -10.09
N VAL A 20 8.50 -13.30 -8.76
CA VAL A 20 7.47 -14.09 -8.08
C VAL A 20 6.65 -13.18 -7.16
N ILE A 21 5.35 -13.06 -7.43
CA ILE A 21 4.42 -12.33 -6.56
C ILE A 21 4.27 -13.07 -5.24
N LYS A 22 4.41 -12.35 -4.13
CA LYS A 22 4.25 -12.88 -2.78
C LYS A 22 2.87 -12.58 -2.24
N LYS A 23 2.19 -13.61 -1.74
CA LYS A 23 0.83 -13.54 -1.20
C LYS A 23 0.64 -14.47 -0.02
N LYS A 24 -0.34 -14.20 0.81
CA LYS A 24 -0.80 -15.18 1.83
C LYS A 24 -1.47 -16.36 1.13
N LYS A 25 -1.34 -17.57 1.69
CA LYS A 25 -2.04 -18.77 1.22
C LYS A 25 -3.53 -18.47 1.02
N ASN A 26 -4.08 -18.91 -0.12
CA ASN A 26 -5.49 -18.76 -0.49
C ASN A 26 -6.00 -17.31 -0.65
N LEU A 27 -5.10 -16.32 -0.83
CA LEU A 27 -5.46 -14.93 -1.10
C LEU A 27 -5.08 -14.53 -2.53
N MET A 28 -5.67 -13.42 -2.97
CA MET A 28 -5.38 -12.80 -4.26
C MET A 28 -3.91 -12.32 -4.33
N ASP A 29 -3.42 -12.10 -5.52
CA ASP A 29 -2.05 -11.60 -5.80
C ASP A 29 -1.86 -10.15 -5.31
N THR A 30 -2.93 -9.47 -4.94
CA THR A 30 -2.93 -8.11 -4.44
C THR A 30 -3.51 -8.03 -3.03
N LEU A 31 -3.02 -7.06 -2.27
CA LEU A 31 -3.50 -6.67 -0.94
C LEU A 31 -4.27 -5.35 -1.05
N PRO A 32 -5.51 -5.23 -0.60
CA PRO A 32 -6.19 -3.93 -0.54
C PRO A 32 -5.37 -2.91 0.26
N SER A 33 -5.19 -1.72 -0.31
CA SER A 33 -4.51 -0.58 0.34
C SER A 33 -5.46 0.06 1.37
N CYS A 34 -5.77 -0.70 2.40
CA CYS A 34 -6.72 -0.34 3.45
C CYS A 34 -6.11 -0.60 4.82
N VAL A 35 -6.28 0.36 5.72
CA VAL A 35 -5.80 0.31 7.12
C VAL A 35 -6.98 0.58 8.03
N TYR A 36 -7.14 -0.20 9.10
CA TYR A 36 -8.20 -0.04 10.07
C TYR A 36 -7.63 -0.17 11.49
N PHE A 37 -7.86 0.83 12.32
CA PHE A 37 -7.48 0.81 13.73
C PHE A 37 -8.69 0.57 14.62
N SER A 38 -8.53 -0.36 15.56
CA SER A 38 -9.54 -0.67 16.57
C SER A 38 -8.90 -0.84 17.94
N LYS A 39 -9.71 -1.04 18.95
CA LYS A 39 -9.26 -1.53 20.27
C LYS A 39 -9.57 -3.03 20.37
N ASN A 40 -8.66 -3.78 20.93
CA ASN A 40 -8.90 -5.17 21.30
C ASN A 40 -9.75 -5.25 22.58
N LYS A 41 -10.07 -6.47 23.02
CA LYS A 41 -10.87 -6.70 24.24
C LYS A 41 -10.23 -6.13 25.53
N LYS A 42 -8.93 -5.86 25.52
CA LYS A 42 -8.19 -5.25 26.62
C LYS A 42 -8.09 -3.72 26.52
N GLY A 43 -8.70 -3.13 25.48
CA GLY A 43 -8.60 -1.69 25.20
C GLY A 43 -7.31 -1.26 24.51
N GLU A 44 -6.43 -2.18 24.16
CA GLU A 44 -5.17 -1.92 23.45
C GLU A 44 -5.41 -1.72 21.96
N ARG A 45 -4.53 -0.93 21.33
CA ARG A 45 -4.55 -0.71 19.88
C ARG A 45 -4.45 -2.02 19.11
N ALA A 46 -5.38 -2.24 18.20
CA ALA A 46 -5.38 -3.35 17.25
C ALA A 46 -5.42 -2.80 15.82
N LEU A 47 -4.52 -3.29 14.99
CA LEU A 47 -4.35 -2.89 13.60
C LEU A 47 -4.80 -4.03 12.68
N ARG A 48 -5.59 -3.68 11.68
CA ARG A 48 -5.94 -4.56 10.55
C ARG A 48 -5.49 -3.90 9.27
N ILE A 49 -5.02 -4.71 8.31
CA ILE A 49 -4.54 -4.25 7.01
C ILE A 49 -5.11 -5.16 5.92
N GLY A 50 -5.30 -4.60 4.75
CA GLY A 50 -5.76 -5.32 3.57
C GLY A 50 -7.24 -5.72 3.67
N MET A 51 -7.57 -6.96 3.31
CA MET A 51 -8.95 -7.45 3.26
C MET A 51 -9.65 -7.33 4.62
N LYS A 52 -8.98 -7.71 5.72
CA LYS A 52 -9.56 -7.60 7.07
C LYS A 52 -9.89 -6.16 7.47
N ALA A 53 -9.09 -5.19 7.01
CA ALA A 53 -9.38 -3.77 7.22
C ALA A 53 -10.59 -3.35 6.38
N LYS A 54 -10.62 -3.73 5.12
CA LYS A 54 -11.70 -3.43 4.18
C LYS A 54 -13.04 -3.98 4.65
N ASP A 55 -13.06 -5.23 5.11
CA ASP A 55 -14.26 -5.87 5.70
C ASP A 55 -14.76 -5.11 6.94
N SER A 56 -13.83 -4.60 7.76
CA SER A 56 -14.18 -3.80 8.94
C SER A 56 -14.82 -2.47 8.56
N VAL A 57 -14.25 -1.77 7.55
CA VAL A 57 -14.82 -0.52 7.02
C VAL A 57 -16.25 -0.75 6.50
N TYR A 58 -16.46 -1.80 5.73
CA TYR A 58 -17.79 -2.12 5.20
C TYR A 58 -18.77 -2.52 6.30
N SER A 59 -18.32 -3.28 7.30
CA SER A 59 -19.16 -3.65 8.45
C SER A 59 -19.61 -2.42 9.25
N ASP A 60 -18.70 -1.46 9.47
CA ASP A 60 -19.04 -0.20 10.15
C ASP A 60 -20.02 0.63 9.32
N ALA A 61 -19.82 0.71 8.00
CA ALA A 61 -20.72 1.42 7.10
C ALA A 61 -22.13 0.81 7.10
N ILE A 62 -22.24 -0.52 7.01
CA ILE A 62 -23.53 -1.23 7.07
C ILE A 62 -24.22 -1.01 8.42
N THR A 63 -23.44 -1.08 9.51
CA THR A 63 -23.97 -0.87 10.87
C THR A 63 -24.50 0.55 11.05
N ALA A 64 -23.76 1.55 10.57
CA ALA A 64 -24.15 2.94 10.62
C ALA A 64 -25.43 3.21 9.81
N LEU A 65 -25.51 2.66 8.60
CA LEU A 65 -26.70 2.75 7.76
C LEU A 65 -27.95 2.15 8.45
N SER A 66 -27.80 1.00 9.10
CA SER A 66 -28.91 0.34 9.81
C SER A 66 -29.44 1.15 11.01
N LYS A 67 -28.58 2.03 11.56
CA LYS A 67 -28.91 2.90 12.71
C LYS A 67 -29.20 4.35 12.32
N ASN A 68 -29.14 4.66 11.04
CA ASN A 68 -29.18 6.04 10.52
C ASN A 68 -28.13 6.97 11.16
N GLU A 69 -26.92 6.43 11.35
CA GLU A 69 -25.75 7.10 11.90
C GLU A 69 -24.66 7.26 10.84
N HIS A 70 -23.64 8.07 11.12
CA HIS A 70 -22.43 8.15 10.29
C HIS A 70 -21.49 6.98 10.61
N PRO A 71 -20.80 6.39 9.59
CA PRO A 71 -19.76 5.39 9.82
C PRO A 71 -18.63 5.93 10.67
N LYS A 72 -18.06 5.12 11.55
CA LYS A 72 -16.92 5.50 12.37
C LYS A 72 -15.69 5.77 11.52
N GLU A 73 -15.00 6.86 11.80
CA GLU A 73 -13.71 7.20 11.20
C GLU A 73 -12.56 6.39 11.84
N CYS A 74 -12.49 5.11 11.52
CA CYS A 74 -11.48 4.18 12.04
C CYS A 74 -10.72 3.45 10.94
N GLY A 75 -11.25 3.51 9.71
CA GLY A 75 -10.70 2.84 8.54
C GLY A 75 -10.39 3.82 7.42
N TYR A 76 -9.25 3.61 6.78
CA TYR A 76 -8.67 4.53 5.81
C TYR A 76 -8.42 3.83 4.49
N LEU A 77 -8.90 4.45 3.43
CA LEU A 77 -8.79 4.03 2.03
C LEU A 77 -8.21 5.19 1.21
N GLU A 78 -7.65 4.88 0.05
CA GLU A 78 -7.21 5.86 -0.96
C GLU A 78 -6.24 6.95 -0.46
N PHE A 79 -5.59 6.76 0.69
CA PHE A 79 -4.69 7.73 1.28
C PHE A 79 -3.43 8.02 0.43
N LYS A 80 -3.11 7.16 -0.56
CA LYS A 80 -2.05 7.44 -1.56
C LYS A 80 -2.31 8.74 -2.32
N ARG A 81 -3.57 9.12 -2.53
CA ARG A 81 -3.93 10.36 -3.23
C ARG A 81 -3.47 11.62 -2.49
N GLU A 82 -3.33 11.52 -1.18
CA GLU A 82 -2.93 12.61 -0.30
C GLU A 82 -1.43 12.57 0.08
N MET A 83 -0.63 11.72 -0.58
CA MET A 83 0.81 11.64 -0.32
C MET A 83 1.49 13.00 -0.49
N GLY A 84 2.27 13.39 0.51
CA GLY A 84 2.99 14.66 0.52
C GLY A 84 2.13 15.89 0.85
N SER A 85 0.86 15.70 1.24
CA SER A 85 0.00 16.77 1.76
C SER A 85 0.07 16.84 3.29
N ASP A 86 -0.45 17.93 3.87
CA ASP A 86 -0.55 18.12 5.32
C ASP A 86 -1.77 17.42 5.93
N LYS A 87 -2.49 16.60 5.14
CA LYS A 87 -3.69 15.90 5.62
C LYS A 87 -3.37 15.00 6.78
N LYS A 88 -4.25 15.02 7.78
CA LYS A 88 -4.23 14.12 8.92
C LYS A 88 -5.54 13.36 9.02
N TYR A 89 -5.42 12.09 9.28
CA TYR A 89 -6.53 11.17 9.47
C TYR A 89 -6.73 10.97 10.96
N SER A 90 -7.85 11.46 11.49
CA SER A 90 -8.27 11.24 12.88
C SER A 90 -8.75 9.80 13.08
N ASN A 91 -8.84 9.35 14.33
CA ASN A 91 -9.37 8.04 14.68
C ASN A 91 -10.33 8.14 15.86
N GLU A 92 -11.60 7.80 15.64
CA GLU A 92 -12.61 7.89 16.71
C GLU A 92 -12.36 6.92 17.88
N ASN A 93 -11.77 5.75 17.61
CA ASN A 93 -11.39 4.83 18.68
C ASN A 93 -10.18 5.31 19.50
N MET A 94 -9.39 6.21 18.92
CA MET A 94 -8.14 6.74 19.49
C MET A 94 -8.04 8.26 19.23
N PRO A 95 -8.88 9.10 19.89
CA PRO A 95 -9.01 10.53 19.54
C PRO A 95 -7.74 11.37 19.73
N LYS A 96 -6.73 10.83 20.41
CA LYS A 96 -5.43 11.49 20.59
C LYS A 96 -4.43 11.14 19.48
N GLU A 97 -4.77 10.21 18.59
CA GLU A 97 -3.93 9.77 17.50
C GLU A 97 -4.44 10.33 16.16
N SER A 98 -3.51 10.75 15.34
CA SER A 98 -3.76 11.11 13.93
C SER A 98 -2.64 10.59 13.07
N TYR A 99 -2.97 10.23 11.85
CA TYR A 99 -2.03 9.57 10.93
C TYR A 99 -1.86 10.38 9.66
N SER A 100 -0.64 10.49 9.18
CA SER A 100 -0.35 11.05 7.85
C SER A 100 -0.56 9.99 6.75
N PRO A 101 -0.71 10.39 5.49
CA PRO A 101 -0.74 9.46 4.36
C PRO A 101 0.46 8.53 4.31
N GLU A 102 1.66 9.04 4.66
CA GLU A 102 2.89 8.26 4.69
C GLU A 102 2.86 7.18 5.77
N GLU A 103 2.33 7.50 6.96
CA GLU A 103 2.20 6.53 8.06
C GLU A 103 1.22 5.41 7.71
N LEU A 104 0.09 5.74 7.09
CA LEU A 104 -0.87 4.75 6.62
C LEU A 104 -0.27 3.87 5.49
N SER A 105 0.45 4.49 4.55
CA SER A 105 1.16 3.79 3.49
C SER A 105 2.24 2.86 4.06
N ALA A 106 2.93 3.30 5.10
CA ALA A 106 3.96 2.49 5.76
C ALA A 106 3.37 1.22 6.39
N GLU A 107 2.15 1.28 6.95
CA GLU A 107 1.50 0.07 7.49
C GLU A 107 1.19 -0.95 6.37
N VAL A 108 0.74 -0.49 5.20
CA VAL A 108 0.56 -1.36 4.03
C VAL A 108 1.89 -1.95 3.57
N LEU A 109 2.96 -1.14 3.51
CA LEU A 109 4.30 -1.59 3.14
C LEU A 109 4.88 -2.61 4.12
N LYS A 110 4.65 -2.45 5.44
CA LYS A 110 5.04 -3.45 6.47
C LYS A 110 4.34 -4.78 6.25
N GLU A 111 3.03 -4.74 5.97
CA GLU A 111 2.26 -5.94 5.69
C GLU A 111 2.77 -6.65 4.43
N LEU A 112 3.04 -5.91 3.35
CA LEU A 112 3.63 -6.46 2.13
C LEU A 112 5.02 -7.05 2.39
N LYS A 113 5.89 -6.35 3.13
CA LYS A 113 7.22 -6.83 3.50
C LYS A 113 7.15 -8.15 4.25
N SER A 114 6.17 -8.31 5.14
CA SER A 114 5.96 -9.55 5.90
C SER A 114 5.66 -10.77 5.01
N LEU A 115 5.14 -10.57 3.80
CA LEU A 115 4.84 -11.66 2.86
C LEU A 115 6.11 -12.28 2.24
N ILE A 116 7.23 -11.57 2.27
CA ILE A 116 8.51 -12.09 1.74
C ILE A 116 9.09 -13.14 2.68
N ASN A 117 8.79 -13.04 3.98
CA ASN A 117 9.31 -13.95 5.01
C ASN A 117 10.85 -14.08 5.01
N ASP A 118 11.54 -12.95 4.77
CA ASP A 118 12.99 -12.85 4.67
C ASP A 118 13.45 -11.52 5.29
N GLU A 119 14.00 -11.58 6.49
CA GLU A 119 14.42 -10.39 7.26
C GLU A 119 15.61 -9.67 6.64
N THR A 120 16.33 -10.31 5.72
CA THR A 120 17.49 -9.70 5.04
C THR A 120 17.08 -8.70 3.97
N VAL A 121 15.81 -8.69 3.55
CA VAL A 121 15.30 -7.77 2.54
C VAL A 121 15.21 -6.35 3.10
N ASN A 122 16.17 -5.52 2.73
CA ASN A 122 16.30 -4.14 3.17
C ASN A 122 16.17 -3.10 2.04
N SER A 123 16.22 -3.55 0.79
CA SER A 123 16.12 -2.71 -0.41
C SER A 123 14.81 -2.97 -1.13
N VAL A 124 14.21 -1.93 -1.68
CA VAL A 124 12.93 -2.01 -2.39
C VAL A 124 12.91 -1.05 -3.58
N VAL A 125 12.27 -1.46 -4.66
CA VAL A 125 11.81 -0.57 -5.73
C VAL A 125 10.31 -0.43 -5.58
N ILE A 126 9.80 0.80 -5.46
CA ILE A 126 8.36 1.08 -5.34
C ILE A 126 7.90 1.82 -6.60
N THR A 127 6.80 1.38 -7.20
CA THR A 127 6.24 2.07 -8.35
C THR A 127 5.43 3.30 -7.93
N VAL A 128 5.53 4.36 -8.73
CA VAL A 128 4.80 5.62 -8.53
C VAL A 128 4.22 6.11 -9.85
N PRO A 129 3.07 6.81 -9.81
CA PRO A 129 2.50 7.43 -11.01
C PRO A 129 3.50 8.34 -11.71
N ALA A 130 3.45 8.40 -13.05
CA ALA A 130 4.32 9.26 -13.85
C ALA A 130 4.20 10.74 -13.46
N MET A 131 3.00 11.17 -13.05
CA MET A 131 2.67 12.54 -12.68
C MET A 131 3.05 12.91 -11.23
N PHE A 132 3.61 11.99 -10.44
CA PHE A 132 3.98 12.32 -9.05
C PHE A 132 5.02 13.43 -9.01
N THR A 133 4.70 14.47 -8.23
CA THR A 133 5.61 15.58 -7.90
C THR A 133 6.79 15.09 -7.06
N ALA A 134 7.83 15.93 -6.94
CA ALA A 134 8.97 15.64 -6.06
C ALA A 134 8.51 15.41 -4.60
N ILE A 135 7.55 16.21 -4.11
CA ILE A 135 7.00 16.10 -2.75
C ILE A 135 6.32 14.73 -2.55
N GLN A 136 5.52 14.26 -3.51
CA GLN A 136 4.86 12.95 -3.43
C GLN A 136 5.86 11.79 -3.51
N LYS A 137 6.92 11.93 -4.30
CA LYS A 137 8.03 10.95 -4.37
C LYS A 137 8.77 10.88 -3.04
N ASP A 138 9.11 12.02 -2.45
CA ASP A 138 9.76 12.07 -1.13
C ASP A 138 8.89 11.48 -0.03
N ALA A 139 7.58 11.75 -0.05
CA ALA A 139 6.60 11.15 0.84
C ALA A 139 6.54 9.62 0.70
N THR A 140 6.62 9.10 -0.54
CA THR A 140 6.67 7.65 -0.79
C THR A 140 7.96 7.03 -0.22
N MET A 141 9.10 7.67 -0.42
CA MET A 141 10.37 7.23 0.17
C MET A 141 10.34 7.29 1.71
N LYS A 142 9.68 8.31 2.30
CA LYS A 142 9.47 8.42 3.74
C LYS A 142 8.63 7.25 4.26
N ALA A 143 7.53 6.90 3.58
CA ALA A 143 6.70 5.75 3.92
C ALA A 143 7.52 4.44 3.91
N ALA A 144 8.37 4.24 2.90
CA ALA A 144 9.26 3.07 2.83
C ALA A 144 10.24 3.00 4.01
N ARG A 145 10.83 4.14 4.42
CA ARG A 145 11.72 4.19 5.59
C ARG A 145 10.97 3.86 6.89
N ILE A 146 9.75 4.40 7.08
CA ILE A 146 8.89 4.06 8.24
C ILE A 146 8.54 2.58 8.25
N ALA A 147 8.39 1.96 7.07
CA ALA A 147 8.17 0.52 6.92
C ALA A 147 9.43 -0.34 7.17
N GLY A 148 10.58 0.28 7.42
CA GLY A 148 11.82 -0.40 7.73
C GLY A 148 12.63 -0.86 6.52
N PHE A 149 12.44 -0.27 5.35
CA PHE A 149 13.36 -0.41 4.22
C PHE A 149 14.52 0.59 4.39
N LYS A 150 15.75 0.09 4.25
CA LYS A 150 16.97 0.92 4.35
C LYS A 150 17.26 1.66 3.04
N GLN A 151 16.92 1.04 1.91
CA GLN A 151 17.10 1.58 0.58
C GLN A 151 15.78 1.51 -0.18
N CYS A 152 15.39 2.61 -0.80
CA CYS A 152 14.18 2.69 -1.61
C CYS A 152 14.51 3.46 -2.90
N GLU A 153 14.23 2.82 -4.02
CA GLU A 153 14.25 3.43 -5.34
C GLU A 153 12.81 3.54 -5.86
N LEU A 154 12.56 4.57 -6.66
CA LEU A 154 11.24 4.78 -7.26
C LEU A 154 11.32 4.55 -8.76
N LEU A 155 10.33 3.83 -9.29
CA LEU A 155 10.15 3.59 -10.71
C LEU A 155 8.77 4.06 -11.13
N GLN A 156 8.66 4.75 -12.25
CA GLN A 156 7.34 5.15 -12.76
C GLN A 156 6.53 3.93 -13.21
N GLU A 157 5.24 3.88 -12.84
CA GLU A 157 4.31 2.78 -13.17
C GLU A 157 4.32 2.44 -14.67
N PRO A 158 4.20 3.40 -15.60
CA PRO A 158 4.26 3.09 -17.02
C PRO A 158 5.62 2.54 -17.48
N ILE A 159 6.72 2.96 -16.85
CA ILE A 159 8.05 2.40 -17.17
C ILE A 159 8.14 0.96 -16.68
N ALA A 160 7.66 0.67 -15.48
CA ALA A 160 7.63 -0.70 -14.95
C ALA A 160 6.81 -1.63 -15.84
N ALA A 161 5.65 -1.18 -16.34
CA ALA A 161 4.82 -1.92 -17.26
C ALA A 161 5.56 -2.16 -18.60
N CYS A 162 6.19 -1.15 -19.17
CA CYS A 162 7.02 -1.31 -20.38
C CYS A 162 8.14 -2.34 -20.20
N MET A 163 8.83 -2.31 -19.07
CA MET A 163 9.90 -3.27 -18.77
C MET A 163 9.35 -4.70 -18.68
N ALA A 164 8.22 -4.89 -18.02
CA ALA A 164 7.60 -6.20 -17.88
C ALA A 164 7.15 -6.79 -19.24
N TYR A 165 6.55 -5.98 -20.11
CA TYR A 165 6.11 -6.42 -21.43
C TYR A 165 7.23 -6.44 -22.47
N GLY A 166 8.14 -5.44 -22.43
CA GLY A 166 9.21 -5.29 -23.42
C GLY A 166 10.32 -6.33 -23.28
N LEU A 167 10.62 -6.76 -22.06
CA LEU A 167 11.63 -7.80 -21.81
C LEU A 167 11.20 -9.19 -22.30
N SER A 168 9.91 -9.44 -22.46
CA SER A 168 9.37 -10.70 -22.96
C SER A 168 9.25 -10.77 -24.49
N SER A 169 9.44 -9.64 -25.19
CA SER A 169 9.33 -9.60 -26.66
C SER A 169 10.72 -9.71 -27.32
N GLU A 170 10.87 -10.62 -28.26
CA GLU A 170 12.08 -10.77 -29.08
C GLU A 170 12.35 -9.57 -30.00
N LYS A 171 11.43 -8.62 -30.11
CA LYS A 171 11.56 -7.40 -30.91
C LYS A 171 12.33 -6.34 -30.15
N LYS A 172 13.59 -6.15 -30.55
CA LYS A 172 14.52 -5.18 -29.95
C LYS A 172 14.19 -3.71 -30.27
N ASP A 173 13.43 -3.42 -31.32
CA ASP A 173 13.07 -2.07 -31.74
C ASP A 173 11.55 -1.92 -31.79
N GLY A 174 11.00 -1.12 -30.91
CA GLY A 174 9.56 -0.85 -30.84
C GLY A 174 9.26 0.49 -30.16
N LYS A 175 8.18 1.13 -30.57
CA LYS A 175 7.58 2.24 -29.84
C LYS A 175 6.39 1.69 -29.04
N TRP A 176 6.36 1.98 -27.76
CA TRP A 176 5.34 1.49 -26.85
C TRP A 176 4.51 2.66 -26.33
N LEU A 177 3.20 2.49 -26.32
CA LEU A 177 2.28 3.38 -25.62
C LEU A 177 1.73 2.61 -24.43
N VAL A 178 1.94 3.15 -23.24
CA VAL A 178 1.34 2.63 -22.01
C VAL A 178 0.26 3.61 -21.59
N PHE A 179 -0.94 3.10 -21.43
CA PHE A 179 -2.08 3.81 -20.90
C PHE A 179 -2.39 3.25 -19.51
N ASP A 180 -2.23 4.09 -18.48
CA ASP A 180 -2.40 3.77 -17.06
C ASP A 180 -3.48 4.70 -16.44
#